data_6be8e74ea1d4ed74ec1678f447d57e7a
#
_entry.id   6be8e74ea1d4ed74ec1678f447d57e7a
#
_cell.length_a   1.000
_cell.length_b   1.000
_cell.length_c   1.000
_cell.angle_alpha   90.00
_cell.angle_beta   90.00
_cell.angle_gamma   90.00
#
_symmetry.space_group_name_H-M   'P 1'
#
loop_
_entity.id
_entity.type
_entity.pdbx_description
1 polymer ?
#
loop_
_entity_poly.entity_id
_entity_poly.type
_entity_poly.pdbx_seq_one_letter_code
_entity_poly.pdbx_strand_id
1 'polypeptide(L)'
;QRAKKWFEKAIKKHKYKGAYNYCYCTKSSHFKHVMVEALKNDIHMETSSAFDINIINNLISEGLITKENYILCNGFKRDAYIDGIADLINRGYQNCIPIIDNYEEINLFEEKIKGSYNIGIRIASEEDPRSEFYTSRLGIGYKNIVPFYNREIKDNPKVRLKMLHFFINTGIKDNAYYWNELLKCLRVYIQLKKVAPELDSLNIGGGFPIKSSLAFEYDYAYMVDEIIRQIKITCDQEKVPVPNIFTEFGSFTVGEAGGAIYEIMYQKQQNDREKWNMINSSFITTLPDSWAINKRFVLLPINRWNDEYERVLLGG
;
A
#
# COMPACT_ATOMS: atom_id res chain seq x y z
N GLN A 1 14.38 3.57 -3.97
CA GLN A 1 15.45 4.36 -3.31
C GLN A 1 15.03 5.79 -2.96
N ARG A 2 14.39 6.59 -3.86
CA ARG A 2 14.00 7.99 -3.56
C ARG A 2 13.12 8.11 -2.30
N ALA A 3 12.07 7.29 -2.18
CA ALA A 3 11.19 7.33 -1.01
C ALA A 3 11.95 7.01 0.29
N LYS A 4 12.81 5.98 0.31
CA LYS A 4 13.64 5.68 1.49
C LYS A 4 14.44 6.90 1.94
N LYS A 5 15.09 7.59 1.00
CA LYS A 5 15.88 8.80 1.30
C LYS A 5 15.04 9.95 1.89
N TRP A 6 13.80 10.14 1.42
CA TRP A 6 12.91 11.17 1.99
C TRP A 6 12.54 10.82 3.44
N PHE A 7 12.15 9.58 3.72
CA PHE A 7 11.83 9.13 5.07
C PHE A 7 13.05 9.19 6.00
N GLU A 8 14.21 8.69 5.58
CA GLU A 8 15.46 8.75 6.34
C GLU A 8 15.87 10.19 6.68
N LYS A 9 15.73 11.12 5.71
CA LYS A 9 16.00 12.54 5.92
C LYS A 9 15.05 13.15 6.94
N ALA A 10 13.75 12.87 6.84
CA ALA A 10 12.73 13.36 7.78
C ALA A 10 12.92 12.78 9.18
N ILE A 11 13.18 11.47 9.30
CA ILE A 11 13.51 10.79 10.56
C ILE A 11 14.71 11.45 11.25
N LYS A 12 15.78 11.70 10.48
CA LYS A 12 16.98 12.38 11.02
C LYS A 12 16.68 13.82 11.44
N LYS A 13 15.97 14.59 10.60
CA LYS A 13 15.61 15.99 10.86
C LYS A 13 14.81 16.14 12.15
N HIS A 14 13.81 15.29 12.34
CA HIS A 14 12.92 15.35 13.51
C HIS A 14 13.41 14.54 14.71
N LYS A 15 14.61 13.93 14.64
CA LYS A 15 15.15 13.04 15.71
C LYS A 15 14.11 11.96 16.09
N TYR A 16 13.44 11.43 15.09
CA TYR A 16 12.43 10.39 15.24
C TYR A 16 13.08 9.08 15.67
N LYS A 17 12.53 8.40 16.68
CA LYS A 17 13.16 7.20 17.27
C LYS A 17 12.72 5.87 16.63
N GLY A 18 11.69 5.88 15.78
CA GLY A 18 11.24 4.71 15.05
C GLY A 18 12.02 4.50 13.74
N ALA A 19 12.01 3.26 13.25
CA ALA A 19 12.57 2.89 11.95
C ALA A 19 11.57 3.13 10.82
N TYR A 20 12.07 3.13 9.58
CA TYR A 20 11.26 3.14 8.37
C TYR A 20 11.40 1.84 7.60
N ASN A 21 10.29 1.25 7.22
CA ASN A 21 10.21 0.02 6.48
C ASN A 21 9.35 0.22 5.22
N TYR A 22 9.94 -0.01 4.06
CA TYR A 22 9.25 0.08 2.78
C TYR A 22 8.81 -1.32 2.36
N CYS A 23 7.51 -1.52 2.12
CA CYS A 23 6.97 -2.75 1.57
C CYS A 23 6.50 -2.51 0.13
N TYR A 24 6.89 -3.41 -0.78
CA TYR A 24 6.42 -3.40 -2.16
C TYR A 24 5.14 -4.21 -2.27
N CYS A 25 4.09 -3.63 -2.87
CA CYS A 25 2.83 -4.32 -3.11
C CYS A 25 2.93 -5.21 -4.35
N THR A 26 2.92 -6.51 -4.15
CA THR A 26 3.06 -7.51 -5.23
C THR A 26 1.99 -7.37 -6.31
N LYS A 27 0.75 -7.00 -5.93
CA LYS A 27 -0.37 -6.75 -6.85
C LYS A 27 -0.11 -5.69 -7.92
N SER A 28 0.85 -4.79 -7.71
CA SER A 28 1.17 -3.74 -8.68
C SER A 28 1.99 -4.26 -9.86
N SER A 29 2.80 -5.29 -9.65
CA SER A 29 3.45 -6.07 -10.70
C SER A 29 3.99 -7.36 -10.12
N HIS A 30 3.59 -8.50 -10.68
CA HIS A 30 4.05 -9.83 -10.28
C HIS A 30 5.33 -10.29 -10.99
N PHE A 31 5.95 -9.43 -11.79
CA PHE A 31 7.19 -9.81 -12.46
C PHE A 31 8.32 -10.03 -11.46
N LYS A 32 8.95 -11.20 -11.54
CA LYS A 32 10.04 -11.62 -10.65
C LYS A 32 11.17 -10.59 -10.58
N HIS A 33 11.60 -10.06 -11.73
CA HIS A 33 12.70 -9.09 -11.77
C HIS A 33 12.40 -7.80 -10.98
N VAL A 34 11.14 -7.37 -10.91
CA VAL A 34 10.72 -6.20 -10.10
C VAL A 34 10.89 -6.51 -8.62
N MET A 35 10.44 -7.68 -8.16
CA MET A 35 10.57 -8.09 -6.76
C MET A 35 12.03 -8.32 -6.35
N VAL A 36 12.81 -8.95 -7.22
CA VAL A 36 14.25 -9.13 -6.99
C VAL A 36 14.95 -7.77 -6.84
N GLU A 37 14.61 -6.81 -7.70
CA GLU A 37 15.19 -5.46 -7.60
C GLU A 37 14.74 -4.72 -6.34
N ALA A 38 13.49 -4.90 -5.91
CA ALA A 38 13.00 -4.37 -4.64
C ALA A 38 13.79 -4.95 -3.46
N LEU A 39 13.93 -6.27 -3.39
CA LEU A 39 14.67 -6.97 -2.32
C LEU A 39 16.15 -6.54 -2.25
N LYS A 40 16.83 -6.35 -3.39
CA LYS A 40 18.21 -5.83 -3.44
C LYS A 40 18.35 -4.42 -2.84
N ASN A 41 17.25 -3.69 -2.74
CA ASN A 41 17.20 -2.34 -2.16
C ASN A 41 16.63 -2.33 -0.73
N ASP A 42 16.65 -3.47 -0.02
CA ASP A 42 16.08 -3.65 1.32
C ASP A 42 14.62 -3.21 1.38
N ILE A 43 13.85 -3.55 0.38
CA ILE A 43 12.40 -3.35 0.33
C ILE A 43 11.75 -4.69 0.67
N HIS A 44 10.85 -4.66 1.61
CA HIS A 44 10.04 -5.79 2.06
C HIS A 44 8.86 -6.04 1.11
N MET A 45 8.03 -7.05 1.40
CA MET A 45 6.89 -7.41 0.54
C MET A 45 5.55 -7.20 1.25
N GLU A 46 4.57 -6.79 0.48
CA GLU A 46 3.15 -6.81 0.85
C GLU A 46 2.41 -7.70 -0.14
N THR A 47 1.57 -8.58 0.40
CA THR A 47 0.78 -9.56 -0.35
C THR A 47 -0.70 -9.36 -0.06
N SER A 48 -1.57 -9.77 -0.99
CA SER A 48 -3.02 -9.61 -0.86
C SER A 48 -3.82 -10.83 -1.34
N SER A 49 -3.15 -11.94 -1.64
CA SER A 49 -3.78 -13.17 -2.09
C SER A 49 -2.94 -14.43 -1.83
N ALA A 50 -3.57 -15.60 -1.90
CA ALA A 50 -2.88 -16.90 -1.83
C ALA A 50 -1.86 -17.08 -2.96
N PHE A 51 -2.11 -16.50 -4.13
CA PHE A 51 -1.18 -16.56 -5.26
C PHE A 51 0.12 -15.82 -4.96
N ASP A 52 0.05 -14.71 -4.24
CA ASP A 52 1.24 -13.97 -3.83
C ASP A 52 2.11 -14.79 -2.88
N ILE A 53 1.52 -15.62 -2.01
CA ILE A 53 2.27 -16.52 -1.12
C ILE A 53 3.09 -17.53 -1.92
N ASN A 54 2.59 -18.02 -3.05
CA ASN A 54 3.36 -18.90 -3.93
C ASN A 54 4.58 -18.17 -4.49
N ILE A 55 4.44 -16.90 -4.86
CA ILE A 55 5.56 -16.06 -5.29
C ILE A 55 6.57 -15.88 -4.16
N ILE A 56 6.10 -15.56 -2.95
CA ILE A 56 6.96 -15.44 -1.77
C ILE A 56 7.73 -16.74 -1.51
N ASN A 57 7.06 -17.90 -1.57
CA ASN A 57 7.71 -19.19 -1.40
C ASN A 57 8.80 -19.45 -2.46
N ASN A 58 8.58 -19.07 -3.72
CA ASN A 58 9.60 -19.16 -4.75
C ASN A 58 10.81 -18.27 -4.45
N LEU A 59 10.58 -17.04 -4.00
CA LEU A 59 11.66 -16.12 -3.61
C LEU A 59 12.42 -16.61 -2.37
N ILE A 60 11.75 -17.28 -1.44
CA ILE A 60 12.38 -17.96 -0.28
C ILE A 60 13.25 -19.11 -0.74
N SER A 61 12.75 -19.97 -1.64
CA SER A 61 13.50 -21.13 -2.13
C SER A 61 14.78 -20.75 -2.89
N GLU A 62 14.82 -19.56 -3.45
CA GLU A 62 15.98 -18.97 -4.11
C GLU A 62 16.90 -18.19 -3.14
N GLY A 63 16.57 -18.14 -1.85
CA GLY A 63 17.35 -17.41 -0.84
C GLY A 63 17.24 -15.87 -0.94
N LEU A 64 16.27 -15.36 -1.68
CA LEU A 64 16.06 -13.91 -1.88
C LEU A 64 15.25 -13.28 -0.74
N ILE A 65 14.38 -14.04 -0.10
CA ILE A 65 13.65 -13.64 1.12
C ILE A 65 14.16 -14.49 2.28
N THR A 66 14.51 -13.83 3.36
CA THR A 66 14.97 -14.41 4.61
C THR A 66 13.96 -14.16 5.73
N LYS A 67 14.21 -14.68 6.92
CA LYS A 67 13.36 -14.46 8.10
C LYS A 67 13.38 -13.01 8.61
N GLU A 68 14.34 -12.21 8.17
CA GLU A 68 14.47 -10.79 8.51
C GLU A 68 13.53 -9.91 7.67
N ASN A 69 13.11 -10.40 6.50
CA ASN A 69 12.21 -9.65 5.64
C ASN A 69 10.80 -9.62 6.22
N TYR A 70 10.17 -8.44 6.21
CA TYR A 70 8.74 -8.33 6.47
C TYR A 70 7.93 -8.83 5.28
N ILE A 71 6.85 -9.56 5.58
CA ILE A 71 5.83 -10.00 4.64
C ILE A 71 4.49 -9.59 5.23
N LEU A 72 3.93 -8.47 4.76
CA LEU A 72 2.64 -7.98 5.23
C LEU A 72 1.52 -8.61 4.42
N CYS A 73 0.58 -9.27 5.07
CA CYS A 73 -0.47 -10.03 4.41
C CYS A 73 -1.82 -9.32 4.58
N ASN A 74 -2.20 -8.53 3.58
CA ASN A 74 -3.39 -7.70 3.56
C ASN A 74 -4.61 -8.38 2.95
N GLY A 75 -5.74 -7.66 3.03
CA GLY A 75 -6.99 -7.98 2.37
C GLY A 75 -7.77 -9.09 3.05
N PHE A 76 -8.95 -9.38 2.52
CA PHE A 76 -9.80 -10.47 2.96
C PHE A 76 -9.13 -11.82 2.70
N LYS A 77 -9.03 -12.65 3.73
CA LYS A 77 -8.29 -13.91 3.65
C LYS A 77 -9.24 -15.10 3.54
N ARG A 78 -9.05 -15.86 2.46
CA ARG A 78 -9.71 -17.14 2.25
C ARG A 78 -8.79 -18.29 2.69
N ASP A 79 -9.34 -19.48 2.84
CA ASP A 79 -8.65 -20.65 3.41
C ASP A 79 -7.23 -20.88 2.88
N ALA A 80 -7.06 -20.91 1.57
CA ALA A 80 -5.73 -21.10 0.95
C ALA A 80 -4.74 -19.98 1.31
N TYR A 81 -5.21 -18.74 1.54
CA TYR A 81 -4.36 -17.63 1.93
C TYR A 81 -3.99 -17.73 3.42
N ILE A 82 -4.95 -18.09 4.27
CA ILE A 82 -4.71 -18.36 5.70
C ILE A 82 -3.73 -19.51 5.85
N ASP A 83 -3.89 -20.60 5.10
CA ASP A 83 -3.00 -21.77 5.12
C ASP A 83 -1.56 -21.38 4.76
N GLY A 84 -1.40 -20.60 3.69
CA GLY A 84 -0.08 -20.17 3.24
C GLY A 84 0.61 -19.24 4.23
N ILE A 85 -0.12 -18.30 4.86
CA ILE A 85 0.40 -17.43 5.91
C ILE A 85 0.78 -18.23 7.13
N ALA A 86 -0.08 -19.14 7.58
CA ALA A 86 0.17 -20.00 8.74
C ALA A 86 1.39 -20.92 8.52
N ASP A 87 1.58 -21.46 7.32
CA ASP A 87 2.76 -22.23 6.95
C ASP A 87 4.04 -21.40 7.09
N LEU A 88 4.07 -20.18 6.54
CA LEU A 88 5.22 -19.29 6.66
C LEU A 88 5.56 -19.02 8.15
N ILE A 89 4.56 -18.70 8.96
CA ILE A 89 4.75 -18.44 10.40
C ILE A 89 5.26 -19.68 11.11
N ASN A 90 4.69 -20.86 10.84
CA ASN A 90 5.11 -22.15 11.43
C ASN A 90 6.54 -22.55 11.02
N ARG A 91 7.02 -22.12 9.86
CA ARG A 91 8.41 -22.25 9.40
C ARG A 91 9.37 -21.24 10.04
N GLY A 92 8.85 -20.36 10.90
CA GLY A 92 9.64 -19.40 11.67
C GLY A 92 9.82 -18.02 11.01
N TYR A 93 9.02 -17.65 10.01
CA TYR A 93 8.97 -16.31 9.46
C TYR A 93 8.11 -15.40 10.36
N GLN A 94 8.68 -14.98 11.49
CA GLN A 94 7.98 -14.17 12.50
C GLN A 94 7.63 -12.75 12.03
N ASN A 95 8.29 -12.29 10.97
CA ASN A 95 7.97 -11.02 10.28
C ASN A 95 6.92 -11.19 9.17
N CYS A 96 6.34 -12.38 9.00
CA CYS A 96 5.11 -12.59 8.25
C CYS A 96 3.95 -12.15 9.13
N ILE A 97 3.36 -11.00 8.82
CA ILE A 97 2.34 -10.34 9.67
C ILE A 97 1.00 -10.33 8.94
N PRO A 98 0.04 -11.19 9.32
CA PRO A 98 -1.33 -11.08 8.84
C PRO A 98 -1.95 -9.79 9.36
N ILE A 99 -2.48 -8.99 8.44
CA ILE A 99 -3.20 -7.75 8.76
C ILE A 99 -4.69 -8.10 8.86
N ILE A 100 -5.21 -8.13 10.07
CA ILE A 100 -6.58 -8.54 10.37
C ILE A 100 -7.56 -7.55 9.76
N ASP A 101 -8.44 -8.07 8.94
CA ASP A 101 -9.46 -7.32 8.20
C ASP A 101 -10.84 -7.43 8.85
N ASN A 102 -11.11 -8.54 9.54
CA ASN A 102 -12.36 -8.80 10.24
C ASN A 102 -12.14 -9.62 11.52
N TYR A 103 -13.18 -9.70 12.36
CA TYR A 103 -13.10 -10.29 13.70
C TYR A 103 -12.80 -11.79 13.71
N GLU A 104 -13.23 -12.52 12.69
CA GLU A 104 -13.17 -13.99 12.65
C GLU A 104 -11.78 -14.50 12.27
N GLU A 105 -10.95 -13.68 11.62
CA GLU A 105 -9.64 -14.10 11.12
C GLU A 105 -8.70 -14.62 12.22
N ILE A 106 -8.78 -14.07 13.44
CA ILE A 106 -7.95 -14.53 14.56
C ILE A 106 -8.20 -16.01 14.85
N ASN A 107 -9.47 -16.42 14.97
CA ASN A 107 -9.82 -17.81 15.26
C ASN A 107 -9.29 -18.74 14.17
N LEU A 108 -9.40 -18.36 12.90
CA LEU A 108 -8.91 -19.14 11.78
C LEU A 108 -7.38 -19.29 11.79
N PHE A 109 -6.65 -18.29 12.24
CA PHE A 109 -5.19 -18.39 12.41
C PHE A 109 -4.80 -19.21 13.62
N GLU A 110 -5.54 -19.11 14.74
CA GLU A 110 -5.27 -19.90 15.96
C GLU A 110 -5.37 -21.40 15.77
N GLU A 111 -6.29 -21.85 14.91
CA GLU A 111 -6.43 -23.25 14.54
C GLU A 111 -5.22 -23.80 13.78
N LYS A 112 -4.52 -22.94 13.03
CA LYS A 112 -3.48 -23.34 12.08
C LYS A 112 -2.06 -23.02 12.54
N ILE A 113 -1.88 -21.99 13.37
CA ILE A 113 -0.57 -21.58 13.89
C ILE A 113 -0.27 -22.27 15.22
N LYS A 114 0.88 -22.96 15.27
CA LYS A 114 1.28 -23.75 16.43
C LYS A 114 1.84 -22.93 17.60
N GLY A 115 2.55 -21.86 17.29
CA GLY A 115 3.22 -20.98 18.25
C GLY A 115 2.58 -19.60 18.40
N SER A 116 3.29 -18.69 19.03
CA SER A 116 2.88 -17.28 19.06
C SER A 116 3.22 -16.57 17.75
N TYR A 117 2.41 -15.61 17.37
CA TYR A 117 2.57 -14.87 16.12
C TYR A 117 2.18 -13.40 16.25
N ASN A 118 2.74 -12.60 15.38
CA ASN A 118 2.46 -11.18 15.29
C ASN A 118 1.31 -10.91 14.33
N ILE A 119 0.45 -9.97 14.67
CA ILE A 119 -0.63 -9.49 13.79
C ILE A 119 -0.58 -7.96 13.62
N GLY A 120 -1.16 -7.49 12.55
CA GLY A 120 -1.61 -6.10 12.41
C GLY A 120 -3.13 -6.03 12.42
N ILE A 121 -3.70 -4.86 12.68
CA ILE A 121 -5.13 -4.59 12.52
C ILE A 121 -5.29 -3.49 11.48
N ARG A 122 -6.11 -3.74 10.45
CA ARG A 122 -6.50 -2.72 9.49
C ARG A 122 -7.65 -1.89 10.03
N ILE A 123 -7.46 -0.57 10.00
CA ILE A 123 -8.51 0.41 10.34
C ILE A 123 -9.32 0.69 9.08
N ALA A 124 -10.63 0.58 9.15
CA ALA A 124 -11.53 1.04 8.10
C ALA A 124 -11.50 2.57 8.06
N SER A 125 -10.80 3.13 7.07
CA SER A 125 -10.68 4.57 6.87
C SER A 125 -11.97 5.17 6.31
N GLU A 126 -12.17 6.46 6.59
CA GLU A 126 -13.23 7.27 6.01
C GLU A 126 -12.66 8.15 4.90
N GLU A 127 -13.32 8.13 3.75
CA GLU A 127 -12.91 8.87 2.55
C GLU A 127 -13.57 10.25 2.48
N ASP A 128 -13.27 11.01 1.42
CA ASP A 128 -14.00 12.22 1.07
C ASP A 128 -15.50 11.89 0.95
N PRO A 129 -16.42 12.63 1.61
CA PRO A 129 -17.86 12.39 1.54
C PRO A 129 -18.45 12.41 0.12
N ARG A 130 -17.72 12.97 -0.85
CA ARG A 130 -18.08 12.93 -2.28
C ARG A 130 -17.68 11.63 -2.97
N SER A 131 -16.92 10.77 -2.31
CA SER A 131 -16.56 9.47 -2.84
C SER A 131 -17.77 8.53 -2.80
N GLU A 132 -17.90 7.68 -3.80
CA GLU A 132 -18.98 6.68 -3.90
C GLU A 132 -19.04 5.78 -2.66
N PHE A 133 -17.88 5.45 -2.12
CA PHE A 133 -17.74 4.68 -0.88
C PHE A 133 -17.06 5.53 0.19
N TYR A 134 -17.85 6.12 1.07
CA TYR A 134 -17.36 6.98 2.16
C TYR A 134 -16.50 6.22 3.17
N THR A 135 -16.88 4.99 3.51
CA THR A 135 -16.12 4.14 4.44
C THR A 135 -15.48 2.97 3.69
N SER A 136 -14.21 2.68 3.98
CA SER A 136 -13.52 1.52 3.42
C SER A 136 -14.31 0.23 3.70
N ARG A 137 -14.49 -0.58 2.66
CA ARG A 137 -15.09 -1.93 2.78
C ARG A 137 -14.20 -2.91 3.53
N LEU A 138 -12.92 -2.58 3.72
CA LEU A 138 -11.92 -3.40 4.38
C LEU A 138 -11.53 -2.78 5.71
N GLY A 139 -11.24 -3.65 6.68
CA GLY A 139 -10.77 -3.26 8.00
C GLY A 139 -11.88 -3.14 9.05
N ILE A 140 -11.46 -2.88 10.26
CA ILE A 140 -12.32 -2.74 11.45
C ILE A 140 -12.55 -1.25 11.72
N GLY A 141 -13.77 -0.84 11.94
CA GLY A 141 -14.11 0.55 12.30
C GLY A 141 -13.31 1.01 13.51
N TYR A 142 -12.70 2.19 13.43
CA TYR A 142 -11.73 2.67 14.41
C TYR A 142 -12.26 2.67 15.86
N LYS A 143 -13.56 2.87 16.10
CA LYS A 143 -14.20 2.79 17.42
C LYS A 143 -14.21 1.38 18.01
N ASN A 144 -14.14 0.37 17.17
CA ASN A 144 -14.25 -1.04 17.56
C ASN A 144 -12.88 -1.71 17.79
N ILE A 145 -11.78 -1.06 17.44
CA ILE A 145 -10.44 -1.68 17.52
C ILE A 145 -10.00 -1.92 18.95
N VAL A 146 -10.17 -0.93 19.85
CA VAL A 146 -9.82 -1.10 21.26
C VAL A 146 -10.73 -2.13 21.95
N PRO A 147 -12.06 -2.14 21.77
CA PRO A 147 -12.91 -3.23 22.23
C PRO A 147 -12.50 -4.61 21.69
N PHE A 148 -12.14 -4.70 20.40
CA PHE A 148 -11.68 -5.94 19.78
C PHE A 148 -10.36 -6.43 20.41
N TYR A 149 -9.39 -5.53 20.58
CA TYR A 149 -8.14 -5.86 21.26
C TYR A 149 -8.39 -6.42 22.67
N ASN A 150 -9.22 -5.77 23.47
CA ASN A 150 -9.50 -6.19 24.83
C ASN A 150 -10.20 -7.55 24.90
N ARG A 151 -11.04 -7.88 23.91
CA ARG A 151 -11.83 -9.12 23.91
C ARG A 151 -11.06 -10.31 23.37
N GLU A 152 -10.28 -10.13 22.28
CA GLU A 152 -9.72 -11.24 21.52
C GLU A 152 -8.17 -11.38 21.62
N ILE A 153 -7.48 -10.28 21.98
CA ILE A 153 -6.01 -10.26 21.83
C ILE A 153 -5.32 -10.11 23.18
N LYS A 154 -5.80 -9.25 24.05
CA LYS A 154 -5.12 -8.84 25.29
C LYS A 154 -4.66 -10.00 26.16
N ASP A 155 -5.53 -10.97 26.38
CA ASP A 155 -5.28 -12.11 27.25
C ASP A 155 -4.93 -13.39 26.43
N ASN A 156 -4.72 -13.26 25.15
CA ASN A 156 -4.39 -14.35 24.26
C ASN A 156 -2.87 -14.58 24.19
N PRO A 157 -2.35 -15.72 24.70
CA PRO A 157 -0.90 -15.94 24.77
C PRO A 157 -0.26 -16.18 23.41
N LYS A 158 -1.04 -16.49 22.37
CA LYS A 158 -0.53 -16.74 21.03
C LYS A 158 -0.42 -15.47 20.19
N VAL A 159 -1.30 -14.50 20.38
CA VAL A 159 -1.47 -13.35 19.48
C VAL A 159 -0.80 -12.11 20.05
N ARG A 160 0.07 -11.49 19.28
CA ARG A 160 0.73 -10.23 19.64
C ARG A 160 0.35 -9.15 18.64
N LEU A 161 -0.30 -8.10 19.10
CA LEU A 161 -0.59 -6.94 18.27
C LEU A 161 0.69 -6.14 18.05
N LYS A 162 1.21 -6.18 16.81
CA LYS A 162 2.46 -5.53 16.42
C LYS A 162 2.24 -4.24 15.65
N MET A 163 1.16 -4.16 14.86
CA MET A 163 0.98 -3.10 13.86
C MET A 163 -0.47 -2.61 13.81
N LEU A 164 -0.65 -1.31 13.59
CA LEU A 164 -1.88 -0.75 13.03
C LEU A 164 -1.65 -0.37 11.57
N HIS A 165 -2.65 -0.56 10.74
CA HIS A 165 -2.61 -0.22 9.34
C HIS A 165 -3.83 0.57 8.93
N PHE A 166 -3.66 1.64 8.16
CA PHE A 166 -4.75 2.33 7.46
C PHE A 166 -4.34 2.60 6.00
N PHE A 167 -5.35 2.77 5.16
CA PHE A 167 -5.15 3.09 3.76
C PHE A 167 -6.31 3.95 3.26
N ILE A 168 -6.01 5.00 2.51
CA ILE A 168 -6.98 5.89 1.87
C ILE A 168 -6.92 5.69 0.36
N ASN A 169 -8.05 5.36 -0.28
CA ASN A 169 -8.12 5.13 -1.73
C ASN A 169 -7.79 6.40 -2.54
N THR A 170 -8.15 7.57 -2.02
CA THR A 170 -7.83 8.88 -2.63
C THR A 170 -6.34 9.22 -2.59
N GLY A 171 -5.54 8.44 -1.86
CA GLY A 171 -4.09 8.53 -1.79
C GLY A 171 -3.56 9.54 -0.77
N ILE A 172 -2.22 9.57 -0.66
CA ILE A 172 -1.51 10.47 0.25
C ILE A 172 -1.46 11.86 -0.39
N LYS A 173 -2.29 12.75 0.10
CA LYS A 173 -2.43 14.13 -0.40
C LYS A 173 -2.44 15.09 0.77
N ASP A 174 -1.91 16.30 0.55
CA ASP A 174 -2.00 17.38 1.54
C ASP A 174 -3.41 17.96 1.55
N ASN A 175 -4.31 17.27 2.22
CA ASN A 175 -5.70 17.67 2.39
C ASN A 175 -6.25 17.23 3.75
N ALA A 176 -7.37 17.83 4.15
CA ALA A 176 -7.99 17.56 5.45
C ALA A 176 -8.38 16.09 5.65
N TYR A 177 -8.76 15.38 4.60
CA TYR A 177 -9.17 13.97 4.71
C TYR A 177 -7.99 13.07 5.09
N TYR A 178 -6.85 13.19 4.42
CA TYR A 178 -5.66 12.42 4.75
C TYR A 178 -5.19 12.70 6.18
N TRP A 179 -5.09 13.96 6.55
CA TRP A 179 -4.63 14.36 7.88
C TRP A 179 -5.58 13.90 8.99
N ASN A 180 -6.90 13.97 8.76
CA ASN A 180 -7.88 13.46 9.71
C ASN A 180 -7.75 11.95 9.93
N GLU A 181 -7.57 11.18 8.84
CA GLU A 181 -7.42 9.72 8.96
C GLU A 181 -6.11 9.35 9.66
N LEU A 182 -5.01 10.02 9.34
CA LEU A 182 -3.75 9.84 10.06
C LEU A 182 -3.92 10.13 11.57
N LEU A 183 -4.58 11.22 11.93
CA LEU A 183 -4.82 11.57 13.35
C LEU A 183 -5.75 10.59 14.03
N LYS A 184 -6.81 10.10 13.38
CA LYS A 184 -7.67 9.03 13.93
C LYS A 184 -6.87 7.77 14.22
N CYS A 185 -6.05 7.35 13.26
CA CYS A 185 -5.18 6.19 13.42
C CYS A 185 -4.19 6.36 14.58
N LEU A 186 -3.58 7.54 14.70
CA LEU A 186 -2.68 7.87 15.80
C LEU A 186 -3.39 7.85 17.17
N ARG A 187 -4.62 8.34 17.25
CA ARG A 187 -5.41 8.26 18.51
C ARG A 187 -5.63 6.80 18.94
N VAL A 188 -5.96 5.93 17.99
CA VAL A 188 -6.10 4.49 18.27
C VAL A 188 -4.75 3.89 18.69
N TYR A 189 -3.66 4.23 17.96
CA TYR A 189 -2.32 3.80 18.33
C TYR A 189 -1.95 4.19 19.76
N ILE A 190 -2.19 5.44 20.15
CA ILE A 190 -1.88 5.97 21.47
C ILE A 190 -2.68 5.24 22.57
N GLN A 191 -3.98 5.01 22.33
CA GLN A 191 -4.82 4.28 23.27
C GLN A 191 -4.32 2.84 23.47
N LEU A 192 -4.04 2.15 22.39
CA LEU A 192 -3.56 0.77 22.43
C LEU A 192 -2.15 0.66 22.97
N LYS A 193 -1.25 1.59 22.64
CA LYS A 193 0.14 1.57 23.13
C LYS A 193 0.25 1.60 24.65
N LYS A 194 -0.73 2.22 25.35
CA LYS A 194 -0.80 2.25 26.81
C LYS A 194 -1.13 0.89 27.43
N VAL A 195 -1.72 -0.05 26.68
CA VAL A 195 -2.18 -1.38 27.17
C VAL A 195 -1.59 -2.55 26.37
N ALA A 196 -1.03 -2.29 25.21
CA ALA A 196 -0.42 -3.25 24.29
C ALA A 196 1.08 -2.89 24.09
N PRO A 197 1.98 -3.30 24.99
CA PRO A 197 3.39 -2.89 24.95
C PRO A 197 4.11 -3.33 23.67
N GLU A 198 3.66 -4.41 23.04
CA GLU A 198 4.25 -4.98 21.82
C GLU A 198 3.85 -4.23 20.54
N LEU A 199 2.80 -3.39 20.58
CA LEU A 199 2.41 -2.53 19.47
C LEU A 199 3.48 -1.46 19.24
N ASP A 200 4.25 -1.57 18.19
CA ASP A 200 5.36 -0.66 17.89
C ASP A 200 5.40 -0.17 16.44
N SER A 201 4.41 -0.52 15.63
CA SER A 201 4.44 -0.24 14.20
C SER A 201 3.14 0.41 13.73
N LEU A 202 3.29 1.38 12.82
CA LEU A 202 2.21 2.06 12.12
C LEU A 202 2.45 1.94 10.62
N ASN A 203 1.55 1.27 9.93
CA ASN A 203 1.56 1.18 8.49
C ASN A 203 0.59 2.24 7.92
N ILE A 204 1.14 3.20 7.24
CA ILE A 204 0.39 4.30 6.63
C ILE A 204 -0.09 3.99 5.21
N GLY A 205 0.03 2.73 4.79
CA GLY A 205 -0.40 2.27 3.47
C GLY A 205 0.44 2.81 2.32
N GLY A 206 -0.18 2.83 1.16
CA GLY A 206 0.38 3.41 -0.06
C GLY A 206 -0.38 4.64 -0.52
N GLY A 207 -0.28 4.93 -1.82
CA GLY A 207 -1.09 5.96 -2.44
C GLY A 207 -0.36 7.28 -2.70
N PHE A 208 0.99 7.29 -2.73
CA PHE A 208 1.69 8.43 -3.30
C PHE A 208 1.25 8.62 -4.77
N PRO A 209 0.91 9.86 -5.15
CA PRO A 209 0.58 10.17 -6.52
C PRO A 209 1.70 9.78 -7.47
N ILE A 210 1.34 9.34 -8.66
CA ILE A 210 2.28 9.06 -9.75
C ILE A 210 2.06 10.07 -10.87
N LYS A 211 3.07 10.26 -11.70
CA LYS A 211 3.02 11.17 -12.83
C LYS A 211 1.94 10.71 -13.82
N SER A 212 0.88 11.50 -13.94
CA SER A 212 -0.25 11.27 -14.85
C SER A 212 -0.32 12.27 -16.03
N SER A 213 0.52 13.27 -15.99
CA SER A 213 0.68 14.29 -17.06
C SER A 213 2.09 14.85 -17.04
N LEU A 214 2.49 15.54 -18.11
CA LEU A 214 3.80 16.20 -18.18
C LEU A 214 3.93 17.38 -17.20
N ALA A 215 2.81 18.01 -16.85
CA ALA A 215 2.73 19.10 -15.88
C ALA A 215 2.46 18.63 -14.43
N PHE A 216 2.62 17.33 -14.17
CA PHE A 216 2.40 16.78 -12.83
C PHE A 216 3.49 17.26 -11.87
N GLU A 217 3.06 17.85 -10.76
CA GLU A 217 3.92 18.28 -9.66
C GLU A 217 3.36 17.74 -8.34
N TYR A 218 4.26 17.24 -7.48
CA TYR A 218 3.93 16.83 -6.13
C TYR A 218 5.19 16.86 -5.27
N ASP A 219 5.15 17.58 -4.16
CA ASP A 219 6.28 17.66 -3.23
C ASP A 219 6.29 16.48 -2.25
N TYR A 220 6.88 15.38 -2.68
CA TYR A 220 7.04 14.17 -1.87
C TYR A 220 7.86 14.41 -0.59
N ALA A 221 8.90 15.25 -0.68
CA ALA A 221 9.80 15.48 0.44
C ALA A 221 9.09 16.25 1.55
N TYR A 222 8.31 17.27 1.19
CA TYR A 222 7.47 18.02 2.12
C TYR A 222 6.44 17.09 2.78
N MET A 223 5.73 16.28 1.99
CA MET A 223 4.68 15.42 2.52
C MET A 223 5.21 14.38 3.49
N VAL A 224 6.36 13.78 3.19
CA VAL A 224 7.04 12.84 4.10
C VAL A 224 7.50 13.54 5.38
N ASP A 225 8.08 14.74 5.25
CA ASP A 225 8.51 15.55 6.39
C ASP A 225 7.35 15.84 7.34
N GLU A 226 6.20 16.27 6.80
CA GLU A 226 4.99 16.56 7.57
C GLU A 226 4.40 15.30 8.23
N ILE A 227 4.36 14.16 7.54
CA ILE A 227 3.89 12.90 8.13
C ILE A 227 4.73 12.55 9.36
N ILE A 228 6.04 12.52 9.24
CA ILE A 228 6.95 12.19 10.36
C ILE A 228 6.81 13.21 11.49
N ARG A 229 6.72 14.50 11.15
CA ARG A 229 6.53 15.59 12.13
C ARG A 229 5.23 15.43 12.91
N GLN A 230 4.11 15.18 12.22
CA GLN A 230 2.78 15.03 12.86
C GLN A 230 2.73 13.82 13.79
N ILE A 231 3.25 12.67 13.32
CA ILE A 231 3.32 11.46 14.16
C ILE A 231 4.12 11.73 15.42
N LYS A 232 5.31 12.34 15.26
CA LYS A 232 6.19 12.62 16.39
C LYS A 232 5.55 13.56 17.40
N ILE A 233 5.04 14.70 16.95
CA ILE A 233 4.42 15.70 17.84
C ILE A 233 3.26 15.07 18.62
N THR A 234 2.39 14.31 17.92
CA THR A 234 1.23 13.68 18.54
C THR A 234 1.64 12.65 19.60
N CYS A 235 2.63 11.82 19.32
CA CYS A 235 3.14 10.84 20.27
C CYS A 235 3.85 11.50 21.47
N ASP A 236 4.65 12.54 21.22
CA ASP A 236 5.36 13.28 22.28
C ASP A 236 4.37 13.97 23.24
N GLN A 237 3.31 14.60 22.73
CA GLN A 237 2.26 15.23 23.52
C GLN A 237 1.55 14.22 24.44
N GLU A 238 1.33 13.01 23.96
CA GLU A 238 0.68 11.94 24.71
C GLU A 238 1.65 11.07 25.54
N LYS A 239 2.95 11.38 25.46
CA LYS A 239 4.04 10.67 26.17
C LYS A 239 4.07 9.17 25.87
N VAL A 240 3.82 8.81 24.62
CA VAL A 240 3.95 7.44 24.12
C VAL A 240 5.12 7.32 23.14
N PRO A 241 5.79 6.16 23.06
CA PRO A 241 6.82 5.94 22.07
C PRO A 241 6.27 6.10 20.65
N VAL A 242 7.06 6.71 19.75
CA VAL A 242 6.73 6.78 18.34
C VAL A 242 6.79 5.39 17.69
N PRO A 243 5.90 5.06 16.74
CA PRO A 243 5.93 3.77 16.04
C PRO A 243 7.06 3.69 14.99
N ASN A 244 7.45 2.47 14.62
CA ASN A 244 8.10 2.22 13.35
C ASN A 244 7.12 2.50 12.22
N ILE A 245 7.57 3.17 11.16
CA ILE A 245 6.72 3.53 10.03
C ILE A 245 6.88 2.51 8.92
N PHE A 246 5.75 2.01 8.44
CA PHE A 246 5.66 1.16 7.26
C PHE A 246 4.88 1.88 6.16
N THR A 247 5.30 1.66 4.91
CA THR A 247 4.58 2.09 3.72
C THR A 247 4.41 0.94 2.74
N GLU A 248 3.35 0.98 1.94
CA GLU A 248 2.99 -0.05 0.98
C GLU A 248 2.90 0.55 -0.42
N PHE A 249 4.05 0.96 -0.97
CA PHE A 249 4.07 1.59 -2.27
C PHE A 249 4.14 0.58 -3.42
N GLY A 250 3.04 0.46 -4.13
CA GLY A 250 2.92 -0.34 -5.35
C GLY A 250 3.07 0.51 -6.60
N SER A 251 2.03 1.22 -7.01
CA SER A 251 2.04 2.06 -8.21
C SER A 251 3.16 3.10 -8.20
N PHE A 252 3.48 3.68 -7.05
CA PHE A 252 4.60 4.61 -6.91
C PHE A 252 5.95 3.95 -7.24
N THR A 253 6.09 2.64 -7.00
CA THR A 253 7.33 1.89 -7.29
C THR A 253 7.49 1.61 -8.78
N VAL A 254 6.41 1.22 -9.47
CA VAL A 254 6.46 0.67 -10.83
C VAL A 254 5.69 1.47 -11.87
N GLY A 255 4.91 2.46 -11.47
CA GLY A 255 4.00 3.17 -12.37
C GLY A 255 4.68 3.95 -13.49
N GLU A 256 5.96 4.29 -13.34
CA GLU A 256 6.79 4.93 -14.36
C GLU A 256 7.83 3.98 -14.97
N ALA A 257 7.80 2.67 -14.62
CA ALA A 257 8.82 1.71 -15.02
C ALA A 257 8.48 0.96 -16.33
N GLY A 258 7.30 1.17 -16.89
CA GLY A 258 6.83 0.51 -18.10
C GLY A 258 6.07 1.43 -19.02
N GLY A 259 5.91 1.01 -20.27
CA GLY A 259 5.11 1.70 -21.28
C GLY A 259 4.54 0.70 -22.27
N ALA A 260 3.48 1.11 -22.96
CA ALA A 260 2.92 0.38 -24.08
C ALA A 260 3.08 1.21 -25.36
N ILE A 261 3.42 0.54 -26.45
CA ILE A 261 3.59 1.14 -27.76
C ILE A 261 2.41 0.71 -28.62
N TYR A 262 1.76 1.68 -29.25
CA TYR A 262 0.66 1.45 -30.17
C TYR A 262 0.97 2.05 -31.52
N GLU A 263 0.54 1.37 -32.56
CA GLU A 263 0.55 1.88 -33.93
C GLU A 263 -0.80 2.55 -34.22
N ILE A 264 -0.78 3.73 -34.82
CA ILE A 264 -1.98 4.34 -35.41
C ILE A 264 -2.17 3.72 -36.79
N MET A 265 -3.16 2.83 -36.89
CA MET A 265 -3.44 2.09 -38.13
C MET A 265 -4.05 3.00 -39.20
N TYR A 266 -4.96 3.88 -38.81
CA TYR A 266 -5.52 4.91 -39.68
C TYR A 266 -6.21 6.02 -38.87
N GLN A 267 -6.48 7.11 -39.56
CA GLN A 267 -7.20 8.27 -39.02
C GLN A 267 -8.55 8.42 -39.70
N LYS A 268 -9.54 8.81 -38.93
CA LYS A 268 -10.92 8.99 -39.41
C LYS A 268 -11.48 10.30 -38.89
N GLN A 269 -11.94 11.16 -39.80
CA GLN A 269 -12.74 12.32 -39.44
C GLN A 269 -14.22 11.88 -39.42
N GLN A 270 -14.83 11.94 -38.28
CA GLN A 270 -16.22 11.52 -38.13
C GLN A 270 -17.20 12.69 -38.35
N ASN A 271 -16.83 13.88 -37.88
CA ASN A 271 -17.54 15.15 -38.07
C ASN A 271 -16.55 16.28 -37.80
N ASP A 272 -17.00 17.53 -37.83
CA ASP A 272 -16.17 18.73 -37.68
C ASP A 272 -15.40 18.81 -36.34
N ARG A 273 -15.78 18.01 -35.34
CA ARG A 273 -15.22 18.03 -33.98
C ARG A 273 -14.53 16.76 -33.56
N GLU A 274 -14.77 15.65 -34.25
CA GLU A 274 -14.35 14.32 -33.84
C GLU A 274 -13.43 13.69 -34.89
N LYS A 275 -12.15 13.77 -34.62
CA LYS A 275 -11.10 13.05 -35.34
C LYS A 275 -10.64 11.86 -34.49
N TRP A 276 -10.61 10.70 -35.08
CA TRP A 276 -10.21 9.43 -34.43
C TRP A 276 -8.90 8.92 -34.98
N ASN A 277 -8.00 8.52 -34.09
CA ASN A 277 -6.86 7.70 -34.39
C ASN A 277 -7.15 6.28 -33.94
N MET A 278 -7.24 5.36 -34.90
CA MET A 278 -7.50 3.94 -34.62
C MET A 278 -6.18 3.24 -34.36
N ILE A 279 -6.04 2.65 -33.17
CA ILE A 279 -4.82 1.96 -32.74
C ILE A 279 -4.96 0.45 -32.90
N ASN A 280 -3.83 -0.24 -32.98
CA ASN A 280 -3.72 -1.70 -33.06
C ASN A 280 -3.94 -2.40 -31.68
N SER A 281 -4.75 -1.83 -30.83
CA SER A 281 -5.03 -2.37 -29.49
C SER A 281 -6.42 -1.93 -29.01
N SER A 282 -6.86 -2.49 -27.89
CA SER A 282 -8.11 -2.10 -27.22
C SER A 282 -7.84 -1.54 -25.84
N PHE A 283 -8.46 -0.41 -25.50
CA PHE A 283 -8.38 0.20 -24.17
C PHE A 283 -8.99 -0.69 -23.08
N ILE A 284 -10.00 -1.49 -23.39
CA ILE A 284 -10.61 -2.43 -22.44
C ILE A 284 -9.57 -3.45 -21.94
N THR A 285 -8.67 -3.88 -22.82
CA THR A 285 -7.67 -4.90 -22.48
C THR A 285 -6.34 -4.32 -22.01
N THR A 286 -5.93 -3.16 -22.55
CA THR A 286 -4.57 -2.63 -22.32
C THR A 286 -4.53 -1.43 -21.38
N LEU A 287 -5.59 -0.62 -21.34
CA LEU A 287 -5.72 0.55 -20.46
C LEU A 287 -7.11 0.62 -19.84
N PRO A 288 -7.59 -0.44 -19.16
CA PRO A 288 -8.96 -0.50 -18.63
C PRO A 288 -9.26 0.64 -17.66
N ASP A 289 -8.28 1.10 -16.90
CA ASP A 289 -8.44 2.19 -15.94
C ASP A 289 -8.80 3.53 -16.60
N SER A 290 -8.38 3.76 -17.86
CA SER A 290 -8.76 4.99 -18.58
C SER A 290 -10.27 5.04 -18.85
N TRP A 291 -10.87 3.89 -19.09
CA TRP A 291 -12.28 3.72 -19.38
C TRP A 291 -13.11 3.57 -18.09
N ALA A 292 -12.69 2.67 -17.19
CA ALA A 292 -13.45 2.31 -16.00
C ALA A 292 -13.48 3.41 -14.92
N ILE A 293 -12.36 4.12 -14.74
CA ILE A 293 -12.19 5.11 -13.66
C ILE A 293 -11.63 6.45 -14.14
N ASN A 294 -11.70 6.71 -15.46
CA ASN A 294 -11.20 7.94 -16.08
C ASN A 294 -9.76 8.29 -15.72
N LYS A 295 -8.90 7.28 -15.52
CA LYS A 295 -7.48 7.48 -15.23
C LYS A 295 -6.77 7.97 -16.49
N ARG A 296 -5.96 9.01 -16.33
CA ARG A 296 -5.15 9.56 -17.42
C ARG A 296 -3.74 8.99 -17.39
N PHE A 297 -3.19 8.74 -18.57
CA PHE A 297 -1.82 8.30 -18.79
C PHE A 297 -1.07 9.35 -19.60
N VAL A 298 0.25 9.38 -19.44
CA VAL A 298 1.11 10.19 -20.30
C VAL A 298 1.18 9.53 -21.66
N LEU A 299 0.73 10.20 -22.71
CA LEU A 299 0.81 9.76 -24.09
C LEU A 299 1.85 10.61 -24.82
N LEU A 300 2.78 9.97 -25.50
CA LEU A 300 3.85 10.62 -26.25
C LEU A 300 3.94 10.00 -27.64
N PRO A 301 4.13 10.82 -28.71
CA PRO A 301 4.46 10.29 -30.00
C PRO A 301 5.87 9.68 -29.96
N ILE A 302 6.09 8.55 -30.63
CA ILE A 302 7.42 7.96 -30.77
C ILE A 302 8.13 8.52 -32.00
N ASN A 303 7.38 8.84 -33.01
CA ASN A 303 7.86 9.46 -34.27
C ASN A 303 7.09 10.75 -34.54
N ARG A 304 7.50 11.51 -35.53
CA ARG A 304 6.83 12.72 -36.01
C ARG A 304 6.70 13.82 -34.92
N TRP A 305 7.71 13.94 -34.06
CA TRP A 305 7.75 14.90 -32.97
C TRP A 305 7.60 16.36 -33.38
N ASN A 306 7.97 16.68 -34.61
CA ASN A 306 7.97 18.05 -35.14
C ASN A 306 6.67 18.40 -35.92
N ASP A 307 5.75 17.45 -36.04
CA ASP A 307 4.47 17.70 -36.69
C ASP A 307 3.57 18.54 -35.78
N GLU A 308 2.60 19.21 -36.36
CA GLU A 308 1.59 19.94 -35.60
C GLU A 308 0.74 18.97 -34.76
N TYR A 309 0.46 19.41 -33.53
CA TYR A 309 -0.36 18.64 -32.59
C TYR A 309 -1.82 19.04 -32.70
N GLU A 310 -2.68 18.07 -32.78
CA GLU A 310 -4.12 18.26 -32.78
C GLU A 310 -4.80 17.37 -31.74
N ARG A 311 -6.00 17.78 -31.36
CA ARG A 311 -6.82 16.98 -30.45
C ARG A 311 -7.48 15.85 -31.23
N VAL A 312 -7.27 14.62 -30.78
CA VAL A 312 -7.87 13.42 -31.36
C VAL A 312 -8.51 12.55 -30.27
N LEU A 313 -9.42 11.71 -30.69
CA LEU A 313 -9.93 10.57 -29.91
C LEU A 313 -9.15 9.33 -30.32
N LEU A 314 -8.87 8.46 -29.36
CA LEU A 314 -8.23 7.18 -29.63
C LEU A 314 -9.28 6.07 -29.57
N GLY A 315 -9.29 5.19 -30.57
CA GLY A 315 -10.17 4.04 -30.66
C GLY A 315 -9.38 2.79 -31.07
N GLY A 316 -9.91 1.58 -30.71
CA GLY A 316 -9.30 0.30 -31.04
C GLY A 316 -10.06 -0.86 -30.40
#